data_6972a3556bec942afe7473f14f2913c8
#
_entry.id   6972a3556bec942afe7473f14f2913c8
#
_cell.length_a   1.000
_cell.length_b   1.000
_cell.length_c   1.000
_cell.angle_alpha   90.00
_cell.angle_beta   90.00
_cell.angle_gamma   90.00
#
_symmetry.space_group_name_H-M   'P 1'
#
loop_
_entity.id
_entity.type
_entity.pdbx_description
1 polymer ?
#
loop_
_entity_poly.entity_id
_entity_poly.type
_entity_poly.pdbx_seq_one_letter_code
_entity_poly.pdbx_strand_id
1 'polypeptide(L)'
;MALIVTYKKINKDTQKLVMDSQVTDDIVIDTTDIPLEGRAGTSAKLLGAACLNCYVGTFEDAMEARGAIINKLQGTATILKGKDDQGRTKISSITMEVEVGFDDIYLPQFEKCKKIMKRGCLITYSIESSINITYDIQRLQ
;
A
#
# COMPACT_ATOMS: atom_id res chain seq x y z
N MET A 1 8.85 15.78 13.77
CA MET A 1 9.85 15.06 12.96
C MET A 1 9.44 15.11 11.49
N ALA A 2 10.35 15.45 10.62
CA ALA A 2 10.09 15.47 9.19
C ALA A 2 10.66 14.21 8.54
N LEU A 3 9.90 13.60 7.63
CA LEU A 3 10.35 12.51 6.78
C LEU A 3 10.62 13.09 5.40
N ILE A 4 11.79 12.82 4.84
CA ILE A 4 12.26 13.49 3.64
C ILE A 4 12.57 12.47 2.55
N VAL A 5 12.04 12.72 1.36
CA VAL A 5 12.37 11.98 0.14
C VAL A 5 12.91 13.00 -0.86
N THR A 6 14.01 12.67 -1.53
CA THR A 6 14.66 13.58 -2.48
C THR A 6 14.62 12.97 -3.88
N TYR A 7 14.26 13.79 -4.86
CA TYR A 7 14.28 13.40 -6.28
C TYR A 7 15.60 13.80 -6.92
N LYS A 8 16.22 12.89 -7.64
CA LYS A 8 17.42 13.17 -8.43
C LYS A 8 17.27 12.63 -9.86
N LYS A 9 17.47 13.51 -10.82
CA LYS A 9 17.55 13.10 -12.23
C LYS A 9 18.98 12.63 -12.51
N ILE A 10 19.13 11.35 -12.88
CA ILE A 10 20.45 10.75 -13.15
C ILE A 10 20.86 10.99 -14.60
N ASN A 11 19.93 10.73 -15.53
CA ASN A 11 20.11 11.01 -16.95
C ASN A 11 18.73 11.18 -17.57
N LYS A 12 18.67 11.30 -18.90
CA LYS A 12 17.43 11.54 -19.64
C LYS A 12 16.32 10.54 -19.29
N ASP A 13 16.66 9.28 -19.08
CA ASP A 13 15.69 8.20 -18.91
C ASP A 13 15.63 7.63 -17.50
N THR A 14 16.49 8.11 -16.59
CA THR A 14 16.62 7.51 -15.26
C THR A 14 16.52 8.56 -14.18
N GLN A 15 15.70 8.29 -13.17
CA GLN A 15 15.60 9.12 -11.97
C GLN A 15 15.64 8.25 -10.72
N LYS A 16 15.99 8.86 -9.61
CA LYS A 16 16.08 8.17 -8.34
C LYS A 16 15.34 8.94 -7.26
N LEU A 17 14.59 8.22 -6.45
CA LEU A 17 14.00 8.71 -5.23
C LEU A 17 14.88 8.26 -4.08
N VAL A 18 15.56 9.20 -3.44
CA VAL A 18 16.44 8.92 -2.30
C VAL A 18 15.58 8.82 -1.06
N MET A 19 15.52 7.63 -0.47
CA MET A 19 14.64 7.34 0.66
C MET A 19 15.27 7.69 2.00
N ASP A 20 16.61 7.74 2.07
CA ASP A 20 17.35 8.00 3.31
C ASP A 20 16.84 7.10 4.46
N SER A 21 16.79 5.81 4.19
CA SER A 21 16.16 4.83 5.08
C SER A 21 17.09 3.64 5.32
N GLN A 22 17.07 3.12 6.53
CA GLN A 22 17.78 1.89 6.87
C GLN A 22 17.03 0.62 6.46
N VAL A 23 15.73 0.75 6.14
CA VAL A 23 14.85 -0.39 5.86
C VAL A 23 14.39 -0.46 4.42
N THR A 24 14.68 0.57 3.62
CA THR A 24 14.27 0.63 2.22
C THR A 24 15.42 1.20 1.38
N ASP A 25 15.76 0.53 0.31
CA ASP A 25 16.69 1.06 -0.68
C ASP A 25 16.07 2.25 -1.42
N ASP A 26 16.90 3.06 -2.05
CA ASP A 26 16.44 4.09 -2.96
C ASP A 26 15.67 3.46 -4.12
N ILE A 27 14.68 4.20 -4.63
CA ILE A 27 13.85 3.71 -5.73
C ILE A 27 14.38 4.29 -7.02
N VAL A 28 14.81 3.43 -7.94
CA VAL A 28 15.29 3.82 -9.26
C VAL A 28 14.18 3.58 -10.28
N ILE A 29 13.82 4.62 -11.02
CA ILE A 29 12.86 4.53 -12.11
C ILE A 29 13.64 4.74 -13.41
N ASP A 30 13.70 3.70 -14.22
CA ASP A 30 14.47 3.68 -15.46
C ASP A 30 13.54 3.35 -16.62
N THR A 31 13.40 4.30 -17.54
CA THR A 31 12.55 4.16 -18.72
C THR A 31 13.36 3.90 -19.99
N THR A 32 14.66 3.60 -19.87
CA THR A 32 15.50 3.30 -21.03
C THR A 32 14.88 2.19 -21.87
N ASP A 33 14.71 2.46 -23.16
CA ASP A 33 14.13 1.54 -24.14
C ASP A 33 12.69 1.08 -23.83
N ILE A 34 11.98 1.78 -22.93
CA ILE A 34 10.58 1.50 -22.65
C ILE A 34 9.72 2.40 -23.55
N PRO A 35 8.76 1.87 -24.33
CA PRO A 35 7.83 2.67 -25.11
C PRO A 35 6.99 3.60 -24.22
N LEU A 36 6.55 4.72 -24.76
CA LEU A 36 5.82 5.74 -24.01
C LEU A 36 4.60 5.16 -23.27
N GLU A 37 3.86 4.28 -23.92
CA GLU A 37 2.69 3.61 -23.37
C GLU A 37 3.01 2.68 -22.20
N GLY A 38 4.27 2.26 -22.06
CA GLY A 38 4.72 1.41 -20.96
C GLY A 38 5.24 2.17 -19.74
N ARG A 39 5.28 3.52 -19.80
CA ARG A 39 5.90 4.35 -18.75
C ARG A 39 4.91 4.86 -17.72
N ALA A 40 3.62 4.64 -17.93
CA ALA A 40 2.57 5.21 -17.07
C ALA A 40 2.35 4.37 -15.80
N GLY A 41 1.84 5.02 -14.77
CA GLY A 41 1.32 4.34 -13.58
C GLY A 41 2.29 4.15 -12.43
N THR A 42 3.56 4.50 -12.59
CA THR A 42 4.57 4.28 -11.54
C THR A 42 4.22 5.01 -10.24
N SER A 43 3.87 6.29 -10.32
CA SER A 43 3.54 7.05 -9.10
C SER A 43 2.28 6.53 -8.41
N ALA A 44 1.27 6.12 -9.18
CA ALA A 44 0.06 5.52 -8.63
C ALA A 44 0.38 4.19 -7.94
N LYS A 45 1.28 3.37 -8.53
CA LYS A 45 1.74 2.13 -7.90
C LYS A 45 2.52 2.39 -6.62
N LEU A 46 3.33 3.45 -6.58
CA LEU A 46 4.06 3.83 -5.36
C LEU A 46 3.09 4.24 -4.24
N LEU A 47 2.02 4.96 -4.58
CA LEU A 47 0.98 5.27 -3.61
C LEU A 47 0.30 3.99 -3.11
N GLY A 48 -0.07 3.09 -4.01
CA GLY A 48 -0.65 1.80 -3.65
C GLY A 48 0.27 0.98 -2.77
N ALA A 49 1.56 0.97 -3.08
CA ALA A 49 2.57 0.27 -2.28
C ALA A 49 2.65 0.85 -0.86
N ALA A 50 2.63 2.17 -0.73
CA ALA A 50 2.63 2.83 0.58
C ALA A 50 1.40 2.44 1.39
N CYS A 51 0.22 2.50 0.78
CA CYS A 51 -1.03 2.11 1.43
C CYS A 51 -1.00 0.65 1.88
N LEU A 52 -0.56 -0.23 0.99
CA LEU A 52 -0.55 -1.67 1.25
C LEU A 52 0.44 -2.03 2.36
N ASN A 53 1.66 -1.51 2.29
CA ASN A 53 2.67 -1.76 3.30
C ASN A 53 2.21 -1.27 4.68
N CYS A 54 1.63 -0.09 4.74
CA CYS A 54 1.14 0.47 5.99
C CYS A 54 -0.03 -0.34 6.54
N TYR A 55 -1.00 -0.69 5.70
CA TYR A 55 -2.20 -1.40 6.12
C TYR A 55 -1.88 -2.83 6.58
N VAL A 56 -1.12 -3.58 5.78
CA VAL A 56 -0.75 -4.96 6.10
C VAL A 56 0.11 -5.00 7.37
N GLY A 57 1.08 -4.07 7.49
CA GLY A 57 1.91 -3.98 8.69
C GLY A 57 1.11 -3.67 9.95
N THR A 58 0.14 -2.76 9.86
CA THR A 58 -0.76 -2.45 10.98
C THR A 58 -1.58 -3.67 11.39
N PHE A 59 -2.08 -4.43 10.42
CA PHE A 59 -2.82 -5.66 10.68
C PHE A 59 -1.94 -6.71 11.35
N GLU A 60 -0.73 -6.93 10.82
CA GLU A 60 0.23 -7.87 11.40
C GLU A 60 0.54 -7.51 12.86
N ASP A 61 0.84 -6.25 13.11
CA ASP A 61 1.12 -5.77 14.47
C ASP A 61 -0.07 -5.99 15.40
N ALA A 62 -1.28 -5.77 14.92
CA ALA A 62 -2.51 -5.97 15.73
C ALA A 62 -2.70 -7.45 16.09
N MET A 63 -2.41 -8.35 15.17
CA MET A 63 -2.49 -9.80 15.40
C MET A 63 -1.41 -10.25 16.40
N GLU A 64 -0.17 -9.84 16.18
CA GLU A 64 0.96 -10.22 17.01
C GLU A 64 0.83 -9.65 18.44
N ALA A 65 0.32 -8.43 18.57
CA ALA A 65 0.07 -7.82 19.89
C ALA A 65 -0.94 -8.62 20.72
N ARG A 66 -1.76 -9.43 20.07
CA ARG A 66 -2.74 -10.31 20.72
C ARG A 66 -2.26 -11.75 20.84
N GLY A 67 -0.98 -11.98 20.59
CA GLY A 67 -0.33 -13.28 20.74
C GLY A 67 -0.55 -14.24 19.56
N ALA A 68 -1.10 -13.77 18.46
CA ALA A 68 -1.29 -14.62 17.29
C ALA A 68 0.02 -14.83 16.54
N ILE A 69 0.19 -16.02 15.98
CA ILE A 69 1.32 -16.35 15.13
C ILE A 69 0.80 -16.47 13.69
N ILE A 70 1.32 -15.61 12.83
CA ILE A 70 0.98 -15.61 11.41
C ILE A 70 2.00 -16.46 10.67
N ASN A 71 1.52 -17.42 9.87
CA ASN A 71 2.40 -18.28 9.07
C ASN A 71 2.43 -17.90 7.59
N LYS A 72 1.48 -17.07 7.13
CA LYS A 72 1.49 -16.53 5.76
C LYS A 72 0.74 -15.20 5.75
N LEU A 73 1.29 -14.23 5.02
CA LEU A 73 0.68 -12.90 4.91
C LEU A 73 1.03 -12.32 3.54
N GLN A 74 -0.01 -11.96 2.79
CA GLN A 74 0.16 -11.37 1.47
C GLN A 74 -1.00 -10.42 1.18
N GLY A 75 -0.81 -9.52 0.23
CA GLY A 75 -1.85 -8.56 -0.09
C GLY A 75 -1.67 -7.96 -1.48
N THR A 76 -2.75 -7.35 -1.95
CA THR A 76 -2.80 -6.69 -3.26
C THR A 76 -3.53 -5.37 -3.11
N ALA A 77 -3.01 -4.32 -3.73
CA ALA A 77 -3.69 -3.04 -3.86
C ALA A 77 -4.05 -2.82 -5.32
N THR A 78 -5.32 -2.56 -5.58
CA THR A 78 -5.82 -2.23 -6.91
C THR A 78 -6.18 -0.76 -6.95
N ILE A 79 -5.52 0.01 -7.81
CA ILE A 79 -5.69 1.44 -7.94
C ILE A 79 -6.46 1.73 -9.23
N LEU A 80 -7.59 2.41 -9.12
CA LEU A 80 -8.40 2.82 -10.26
C LEU A 80 -8.40 4.33 -10.40
N LYS A 81 -8.35 4.78 -11.65
CA LYS A 81 -8.47 6.19 -12.03
C LYS A 81 -9.86 6.47 -12.54
N GLY A 82 -10.30 7.71 -12.38
CA GLY A 82 -11.58 8.18 -12.88
C GLY A 82 -11.51 9.68 -13.13
N LYS A 83 -12.64 10.25 -13.53
CA LYS A 83 -12.75 11.69 -13.75
C LYS A 83 -13.50 12.32 -12.58
N ASP A 84 -13.05 13.50 -12.15
CA ASP A 84 -13.81 14.30 -11.20
C ASP A 84 -14.87 15.17 -11.91
N ASP A 85 -15.61 15.97 -11.14
CA ASP A 85 -16.67 16.84 -11.66
C ASP A 85 -16.17 17.88 -12.66
N GLN A 86 -14.87 18.18 -12.63
CA GLN A 86 -14.23 19.13 -13.54
C GLN A 86 -13.60 18.45 -14.76
N GLY A 87 -13.79 17.14 -14.90
CA GLY A 87 -13.25 16.36 -16.00
C GLY A 87 -11.76 16.03 -15.85
N ARG A 88 -11.14 16.27 -14.68
CA ARG A 88 -9.75 15.93 -14.45
C ARG A 88 -9.63 14.47 -14.04
N THR A 89 -8.59 13.82 -14.55
CA THR A 89 -8.27 12.46 -14.13
C THR A 89 -7.69 12.49 -12.73
N LYS A 90 -8.20 11.61 -11.87
CA LYS A 90 -7.69 11.44 -10.50
C LYS A 90 -7.75 9.97 -10.11
N ILE A 91 -7.03 9.61 -9.07
CA ILE A 91 -7.20 8.29 -8.46
C ILE A 91 -8.56 8.31 -7.76
N SER A 92 -9.46 7.41 -8.18
CA SER A 92 -10.83 7.37 -7.67
C SER A 92 -10.99 6.37 -6.53
N SER A 93 -10.28 5.23 -6.60
CA SER A 93 -10.39 4.21 -5.58
C SER A 93 -9.11 3.40 -5.42
N ILE A 94 -8.92 2.88 -4.22
CA ILE A 94 -7.88 1.89 -3.90
C ILE A 94 -8.57 0.77 -3.13
N THR A 95 -8.49 -0.44 -3.66
CA THR A 95 -9.02 -1.63 -3.00
C THR A 95 -7.85 -2.46 -2.50
N MET A 96 -7.83 -2.78 -1.21
CA MET A 96 -6.80 -3.61 -0.62
C MET A 96 -7.38 -4.95 -0.21
N GLU A 97 -6.79 -6.01 -0.73
CA GLU A 97 -7.16 -7.38 -0.43
C GLU A 97 -5.98 -8.03 0.28
N VAL A 98 -6.22 -8.51 1.50
CA VAL A 98 -5.19 -9.12 2.36
C VAL A 98 -5.58 -10.55 2.65
N GLU A 99 -4.62 -11.44 2.54
CA GLU A 99 -4.80 -12.85 2.84
C GLU A 99 -3.82 -13.25 3.93
N VAL A 100 -4.32 -13.94 4.95
CA VAL A 100 -3.52 -14.29 6.12
C VAL A 100 -3.75 -15.74 6.51
N GLY A 101 -2.66 -16.47 6.77
CA GLY A 101 -2.68 -17.85 7.26
C GLY A 101 -2.27 -17.90 8.72
N PHE A 102 -3.01 -18.67 9.51
CA PHE A 102 -2.74 -18.87 10.93
C PHE A 102 -3.49 -20.09 11.44
N ASP A 103 -3.09 -20.63 12.57
CA ASP A 103 -3.76 -21.78 13.18
C ASP A 103 -5.11 -21.40 13.79
N ASP A 104 -6.05 -22.36 13.80
CA ASP A 104 -7.43 -22.14 14.29
C ASP A 104 -7.49 -21.52 15.69
N ILE A 105 -6.51 -21.78 16.52
CA ILE A 105 -6.45 -21.26 17.90
C ILE A 105 -6.48 -19.73 17.92
N TYR A 106 -6.06 -19.06 16.85
CA TYR A 106 -5.99 -17.61 16.77
C TYR A 106 -7.21 -16.97 16.10
N LEU A 107 -8.25 -17.74 15.80
CA LEU A 107 -9.46 -17.23 15.15
C LEU A 107 -10.12 -16.08 15.92
N PRO A 108 -10.24 -16.13 17.27
CA PRO A 108 -10.80 -14.97 18.01
C PRO A 108 -9.98 -13.68 17.83
N GLN A 109 -8.66 -13.77 17.83
CA GLN A 109 -7.78 -12.63 17.60
C GLN A 109 -7.97 -12.07 16.19
N PHE A 110 -8.09 -12.95 15.20
CA PHE A 110 -8.33 -12.56 13.81
C PHE A 110 -9.64 -11.78 13.67
N GLU A 111 -10.74 -12.31 14.20
CA GLU A 111 -12.04 -11.64 14.10
C GLU A 111 -12.01 -10.26 14.73
N LYS A 112 -11.35 -10.11 15.86
CA LYS A 112 -11.19 -8.83 16.53
C LYS A 112 -10.35 -7.85 15.71
N CYS A 113 -9.21 -8.31 15.19
CA CYS A 113 -8.34 -7.49 14.36
C CYS A 113 -9.01 -7.06 13.06
N LYS A 114 -9.78 -7.96 12.44
CA LYS A 114 -10.54 -7.65 11.23
C LYS A 114 -11.50 -6.48 11.45
N LYS A 115 -12.15 -6.44 12.59
CA LYS A 115 -13.03 -5.30 12.96
C LYS A 115 -12.24 -4.01 13.16
N ILE A 116 -11.11 -4.09 13.86
CA ILE A 116 -10.26 -2.92 14.11
C ILE A 116 -9.75 -2.35 12.78
N MET A 117 -9.40 -3.20 11.85
CA MET A 117 -8.80 -2.80 10.57
C MET A 117 -9.78 -2.08 9.63
N LYS A 118 -11.06 -2.06 9.93
CA LYS A 118 -12.01 -1.20 9.20
C LYS A 118 -11.68 0.29 9.33
N ARG A 119 -10.89 0.65 10.33
CA ARG A 119 -10.45 2.03 10.58
C ARG A 119 -9.30 2.46 9.65
N GLY A 120 -8.74 1.53 8.90
CA GLY A 120 -7.59 1.79 8.05
C GLY A 120 -6.27 1.90 8.84
N CYS A 121 -5.29 2.52 8.23
CA CYS A 121 -3.98 2.78 8.80
C CYS A 121 -3.64 4.26 8.65
N LEU A 122 -2.48 4.68 9.12
CA LEU A 122 -2.05 6.09 9.04
C LEU A 122 -2.21 6.64 7.61
N ILE A 123 -1.69 5.92 6.62
CA ILE A 123 -1.69 6.42 5.23
C ILE A 123 -3.11 6.46 4.67
N THR A 124 -3.87 5.37 4.80
CA THR A 124 -5.22 5.31 4.23
C THR A 124 -6.18 6.26 4.92
N TYR A 125 -6.09 6.38 6.24
CA TYR A 125 -6.89 7.36 6.97
C TYR A 125 -6.62 8.79 6.49
N SER A 126 -5.34 9.09 6.17
CA SER A 126 -4.95 10.44 5.74
C SER A 126 -5.49 10.82 4.37
N ILE A 127 -5.83 9.85 3.51
CA ILE A 127 -6.26 10.11 2.13
C ILE A 127 -7.70 9.68 1.84
N GLU A 128 -8.38 9.02 2.78
CA GLU A 128 -9.71 8.44 2.55
C GLU A 128 -10.80 9.47 2.28
N SER A 129 -10.58 10.73 2.66
CA SER A 129 -11.54 11.81 2.37
C SER A 129 -11.58 12.16 0.88
N SER A 130 -10.54 11.84 0.12
CA SER A 130 -10.41 12.17 -1.32
C SER A 130 -10.43 10.96 -2.22
N ILE A 131 -10.09 9.79 -1.69
CA ILE A 131 -9.99 8.54 -2.44
C ILE A 131 -10.86 7.51 -1.74
N ASN A 132 -11.72 6.84 -2.50
CA ASN A 132 -12.54 5.76 -1.96
C ASN A 132 -11.68 4.54 -1.70
N ILE A 133 -11.51 4.18 -0.42
CA ILE A 133 -10.65 3.06 -0.02
C ILE A 133 -11.52 1.95 0.56
N THR A 134 -11.33 0.74 0.04
CA THR A 134 -12.02 -0.44 0.54
C THR A 134 -11.00 -1.50 0.98
N TYR A 135 -11.38 -2.27 1.98
CA TYR A 135 -10.53 -3.29 2.60
C TYR A 135 -11.24 -4.62 2.61
N ASP A 136 -10.51 -5.69 2.32
CA ASP A 136 -10.98 -7.05 2.46
C ASP A 136 -9.85 -7.89 3.04
N ILE A 137 -10.07 -8.47 4.22
CA ILE A 137 -9.09 -9.35 4.87
C ILE A 137 -9.71 -10.74 4.95
N GLN A 138 -9.04 -11.72 4.36
CA GLN A 138 -9.52 -13.08 4.32
C GLN A 138 -8.48 -14.04 4.88
N ARG A 139 -8.98 -15.07 5.57
CA ARG A 139 -8.15 -16.13 6.06
C ARG A 139 -7.86 -17.14 4.96
N LEU A 140 -6.61 -17.51 4.85
CA LEU A 140 -6.20 -18.65 4.01
C LEU A 140 -6.43 -19.95 4.77
N GLN A 141 -6.94 -20.95 4.07
CA GLN A 141 -7.15 -22.28 4.62
C GLN A 141 -5.86 -23.11 4.54
#